data_52ffd1a9570971ac5c8d3d08d1e66100
#
_entry.id   52ffd1a9570971ac5c8d3d08d1e66100
#
_cell.length_a   1.000
_cell.length_b   1.000
_cell.length_c   1.000
_cell.angle_alpha   90.00
_cell.angle_beta   90.00
_cell.angle_gamma   90.00
#
_symmetry.space_group_name_H-M   'P 1'
#
loop_
_entity.id
_entity.type
_entity.pdbx_description
1 polymer ?
#
loop_
_entity_poly.entity_id
_entity_poly.type
_entity_poly.pdbx_seq_one_letter_code
_entity_poly.pdbx_strand_id
1 'polypeptide(L)'
;MTLPASGNSISLKQTNVELSNTATDEINMGSADVRGLFGVSSGAIDMSDGFGQSAAVWYGSRGIFMGGQLDNSGVSNTISYVTIANTGNASDFGDLVATQTAAGGCSDGSRGLSGGGYESGGSPYRTDRIDYLTIANTGNASDFGNLTQSRKSMGCLSDGSRGVFAGGGQSSFNIIDYVTVANTGNASDFGDMLAVVENISSAYHGGRGVFYKGPGDGNYTQGGIQYITVATTGNAQDFGDTPAIYPFGGSTSSAGRGVLGGGNHGNSATDPPYMSDDIKYITIANTGNSSDFGNLTVYRYYCAGSSDGSRGIFGGGYGGVANQSAGRINTIDYITIANTGNATDFGDLTQSKEGPPSACSGT
;
A
#
# COMPACT_ATOMS: atom_id res chain seq x y z
N MET A 1 -9.62 -7.55 16.06
CA MET A 1 -10.49 -8.72 16.37
C MET A 1 -11.71 -8.63 15.50
N THR A 2 -12.11 -9.69 14.83
CA THR A 2 -13.27 -9.70 13.93
C THR A 2 -14.52 -10.17 14.69
N LEU A 3 -15.68 -9.59 14.39
CA LEU A 3 -16.95 -10.06 14.93
C LEU A 3 -17.22 -11.52 14.51
N PRO A 4 -17.95 -12.31 15.35
CA PRO A 4 -18.19 -13.73 15.04
C PRO A 4 -18.86 -13.94 13.70
N ALA A 5 -18.59 -15.08 13.04
CA ALA A 5 -19.30 -15.51 11.85
C ALA A 5 -20.78 -15.82 12.17
N SER A 6 -21.61 -15.88 11.14
CA SER A 6 -23.04 -16.18 11.29
C SER A 6 -23.27 -17.48 12.06
N GLY A 7 -24.27 -17.50 12.93
CA GLY A 7 -24.58 -18.63 13.82
C GLY A 7 -24.08 -18.45 15.25
N ASN A 8 -23.22 -17.48 15.53
CA ASN A 8 -22.79 -17.11 16.89
C ASN A 8 -23.46 -15.81 17.33
N SER A 9 -23.62 -15.62 18.64
CA SER A 9 -24.12 -14.36 19.17
C SER A 9 -23.07 -13.26 19.13
N ILE A 10 -23.45 -12.06 18.70
CA ILE A 10 -22.65 -10.84 18.82
C ILE A 10 -23.09 -10.13 20.10
N SER A 11 -22.12 -9.73 20.92
CA SER A 11 -22.39 -8.96 22.13
C SER A 11 -21.96 -7.50 21.98
N LEU A 12 -22.58 -6.60 22.73
CA LEU A 12 -22.13 -5.19 22.80
C LEU A 12 -20.67 -5.08 23.25
N LYS A 13 -20.21 -5.97 24.10
CA LYS A 13 -18.81 -6.05 24.49
C LYS A 13 -17.88 -6.34 23.32
N GLN A 14 -18.25 -7.26 22.43
CA GLN A 14 -17.45 -7.57 21.21
C GLN A 14 -17.46 -6.39 20.24
N THR A 15 -18.60 -5.73 20.05
CA THR A 15 -18.69 -4.53 19.23
C THR A 15 -17.82 -3.40 19.75
N ASN A 16 -17.81 -3.16 21.07
CA ASN A 16 -16.93 -2.15 21.69
C ASN A 16 -15.45 -2.46 21.50
N VAL A 17 -15.05 -3.71 21.68
CA VAL A 17 -13.66 -4.12 21.47
C VAL A 17 -13.24 -3.94 20.03
N GLU A 18 -14.11 -4.28 19.06
CA GLU A 18 -13.81 -4.08 17.63
C GLU A 18 -13.69 -2.61 17.26
N LEU A 19 -14.46 -1.74 17.90
CA LEU A 19 -14.38 -0.28 17.72
C LEU A 19 -13.30 0.39 18.58
N SER A 20 -12.42 -0.38 19.18
CA SER A 20 -11.36 0.10 20.09
C SER A 20 -11.86 0.85 21.33
N ASN A 21 -13.11 0.68 21.70
CA ASN A 21 -13.68 1.17 22.95
C ASN A 21 -13.37 0.20 24.11
N THR A 22 -13.58 0.65 25.34
CA THR A 22 -13.56 -0.30 26.47
C THR A 22 -14.80 -1.19 26.41
N ALA A 23 -14.69 -2.41 26.93
CA ALA A 23 -15.77 -3.41 26.86
C ALA A 23 -17.08 -2.98 27.56
N THR A 24 -17.06 -1.88 28.30
CA THR A 24 -18.17 -1.35 29.10
C THR A 24 -18.68 0.02 28.62
N ASP A 25 -18.07 0.59 27.57
CA ASP A 25 -18.51 1.88 27.05
C ASP A 25 -19.90 1.77 26.41
N GLU A 26 -20.66 2.86 26.47
CA GLU A 26 -21.94 2.94 25.79
C GLU A 26 -21.74 3.00 24.27
N ILE A 27 -22.52 2.22 23.52
CA ILE A 27 -22.48 2.18 22.06
C ILE A 27 -23.65 2.96 21.49
N ASN A 28 -23.37 3.96 20.67
CA ASN A 28 -24.38 4.61 19.85
C ASN A 28 -24.53 3.85 18.51
N MET A 29 -25.56 3.03 18.41
CA MET A 29 -25.87 2.25 17.19
C MET A 29 -26.15 3.11 15.95
N GLY A 30 -26.41 4.40 16.13
CA GLY A 30 -26.59 5.35 15.02
C GLY A 30 -25.28 6.03 14.56
N SER A 31 -24.16 5.85 15.26
CA SER A 31 -22.90 6.48 14.88
C SER A 31 -22.35 5.96 13.55
N ALA A 32 -21.57 6.80 12.86
CA ALA A 32 -20.94 6.42 11.60
C ALA A 32 -20.02 5.21 11.75
N ASP A 33 -19.29 5.12 12.87
CA ASP A 33 -18.35 4.04 13.15
C ASP A 33 -19.06 2.69 13.33
N VAL A 34 -20.15 2.68 14.12
CA VAL A 34 -20.96 1.45 14.30
C VAL A 34 -21.64 1.06 13.00
N ARG A 35 -22.21 2.02 12.26
CA ARG A 35 -22.82 1.78 10.96
C ARG A 35 -21.80 1.21 9.97
N GLY A 36 -20.58 1.77 9.95
CA GLY A 36 -19.49 1.29 9.12
C GLY A 36 -19.09 -0.15 9.47
N LEU A 37 -18.99 -0.48 10.76
CA LEU A 37 -18.67 -1.84 11.22
C LEU A 37 -19.72 -2.87 10.77
N PHE A 38 -21.01 -2.50 10.80
CA PHE A 38 -22.11 -3.38 10.37
C PHE A 38 -22.41 -3.29 8.86
N GLY A 39 -21.72 -2.44 8.10
CA GLY A 39 -21.94 -2.29 6.66
C GLY A 39 -23.26 -1.62 6.28
N VAL A 40 -23.91 -0.91 7.21
CA VAL A 40 -25.25 -0.31 7.03
C VAL A 40 -25.16 1.19 6.88
N SER A 41 -25.32 1.70 5.67
CA SER A 41 -25.22 3.16 5.38
C SER A 41 -26.42 3.98 5.90
N SER A 42 -27.62 3.40 5.96
CA SER A 42 -28.85 4.04 6.44
C SER A 42 -29.86 3.01 6.91
N GLY A 43 -30.88 3.45 7.66
CA GLY A 43 -31.92 2.54 8.18
C GLY A 43 -31.59 1.95 9.55
N ALA A 44 -32.34 0.93 9.97
CA ALA A 44 -32.08 0.18 11.18
C ALA A 44 -30.86 -0.72 11.02
N ILE A 45 -30.10 -0.90 12.11
CA ILE A 45 -29.03 -1.90 12.16
C ILE A 45 -29.60 -3.16 12.82
N ASP A 46 -29.48 -4.28 12.14
CA ASP A 46 -29.78 -5.61 12.70
C ASP A 46 -28.47 -6.24 13.20
N MET A 47 -28.54 -7.01 14.28
CA MET A 47 -27.34 -7.69 14.81
C MET A 47 -26.77 -8.72 13.83
N SER A 48 -27.58 -9.20 12.89
CA SER A 48 -27.12 -10.09 11.80
C SER A 48 -26.22 -9.37 10.79
N ASP A 49 -26.34 -8.05 10.65
CA ASP A 49 -25.48 -7.25 9.74
C ASP A 49 -24.02 -7.28 10.19
N GLY A 50 -23.76 -7.50 11.49
CA GLY A 50 -22.41 -7.58 12.04
C GLY A 50 -21.70 -8.92 11.90
N PHE A 51 -22.35 -9.98 11.39
CA PHE A 51 -21.69 -11.26 11.26
C PHE A 51 -20.55 -11.24 10.24
N GLY A 52 -19.35 -11.63 10.68
CA GLY A 52 -18.15 -11.63 9.86
C GLY A 52 -17.58 -10.23 9.56
N GLN A 53 -18.18 -9.16 10.11
CA GLN A 53 -17.66 -7.81 9.94
C GLN A 53 -16.47 -7.57 10.89
N SER A 54 -15.54 -6.77 10.42
CA SER A 54 -14.50 -6.14 11.24
C SER A 54 -14.57 -4.64 11.04
N ALA A 55 -14.11 -3.86 12.01
CA ALA A 55 -13.89 -2.45 11.80
C ALA A 55 -13.09 -2.27 10.51
N ALA A 56 -13.50 -1.30 9.68
CA ALA A 56 -12.72 -0.95 8.50
C ALA A 56 -11.26 -0.83 8.92
N VAL A 57 -10.35 -1.46 8.17
CA VAL A 57 -8.92 -1.51 8.50
C VAL A 57 -8.48 -0.12 8.91
N TRP A 58 -8.16 0.04 10.19
CA TRP A 58 -7.76 1.33 10.71
C TRP A 58 -6.29 1.55 10.36
N TYR A 59 -6.06 2.49 9.49
CA TYR A 59 -4.74 2.73 8.92
C TYR A 59 -3.83 3.56 9.83
N GLY A 60 -4.30 3.90 11.03
CA GLY A 60 -3.53 4.60 12.03
C GLY A 60 -3.04 5.99 11.62
N SER A 61 -2.35 6.68 12.55
CA SER A 61 -1.90 8.05 12.34
C SER A 61 -0.52 8.17 11.68
N ARG A 62 0.29 7.10 11.63
CA ARG A 62 1.65 7.14 11.10
C ARG A 62 1.75 6.57 9.70
N GLY A 63 2.38 7.31 8.80
CA GLY A 63 2.88 6.83 7.51
C GLY A 63 4.37 6.52 7.66
N ILE A 64 4.77 5.29 7.33
CA ILE A 64 6.15 4.80 7.45
C ILE A 64 6.73 4.59 6.05
N PHE A 65 7.94 5.08 5.82
CA PHE A 65 8.67 4.94 4.56
C PHE A 65 10.01 4.24 4.81
N MET A 66 10.21 3.07 4.21
CA MET A 66 11.30 2.16 4.55
C MET A 66 12.28 1.99 3.39
N GLY A 67 13.57 2.26 3.64
CA GLY A 67 14.64 2.07 2.64
C GLY A 67 14.57 3.08 1.48
N GLY A 68 14.96 2.64 0.30
CA GLY A 68 14.96 3.42 -0.94
C GLY A 68 16.37 3.62 -1.53
N GLN A 69 16.43 3.99 -2.80
CA GLN A 69 17.69 4.28 -3.48
C GLN A 69 18.01 5.77 -3.36
N LEU A 70 19.25 6.07 -2.97
CA LEU A 70 19.78 7.41 -2.79
C LEU A 70 20.52 7.89 -4.05
N ASP A 71 20.82 9.18 -4.12
CA ASP A 71 21.79 9.71 -5.07
C ASP A 71 23.15 8.99 -4.93
N ASN A 72 23.93 8.94 -5.99
CA ASN A 72 25.21 8.21 -6.06
C ASN A 72 25.09 6.68 -5.97
N SER A 73 23.97 6.11 -6.41
CA SER A 73 23.73 4.66 -6.46
C SER A 73 23.75 3.96 -5.09
N GLY A 74 23.69 4.70 -3.98
CA GLY A 74 23.54 4.13 -2.66
C GLY A 74 22.13 3.60 -2.41
N VAL A 75 22.01 2.57 -1.59
CA VAL A 75 20.72 2.03 -1.10
C VAL A 75 20.64 2.27 0.40
N SER A 76 19.52 2.83 0.85
CA SER A 76 19.28 3.19 2.24
C SER A 76 18.66 2.03 3.02
N ASN A 77 18.96 1.98 4.33
CA ASN A 77 18.19 1.21 5.31
C ASN A 77 17.31 2.11 6.20
N THR A 78 17.41 3.43 6.04
CA THR A 78 16.70 4.38 6.90
C THR A 78 15.19 4.23 6.78
N ILE A 79 14.52 4.21 7.94
CA ILE A 79 13.08 4.27 8.06
C ILE A 79 12.70 5.69 8.50
N SER A 80 11.79 6.32 7.77
CA SER A 80 11.24 7.64 8.12
C SER A 80 9.75 7.53 8.38
N TYR A 81 9.19 8.40 9.22
CA TYR A 81 7.75 8.44 9.46
C TYR A 81 7.20 9.86 9.52
N VAL A 82 5.91 9.96 9.24
CA VAL A 82 5.10 11.17 9.42
C VAL A 82 3.84 10.85 10.22
N THR A 83 3.23 11.86 10.83
CA THR A 83 1.86 11.76 11.35
C THR A 83 0.91 12.23 10.25
N ILE A 84 0.15 11.31 9.62
CA ILE A 84 -0.61 11.59 8.40
C ILE A 84 -1.66 12.70 8.60
N ALA A 85 -2.23 12.80 9.80
CA ALA A 85 -3.23 13.83 10.12
C ALA A 85 -2.68 15.26 10.08
N ASN A 86 -1.37 15.45 10.28
CA ASN A 86 -0.72 16.76 10.39
C ASN A 86 0.38 16.90 9.33
N THR A 87 0.29 17.95 8.50
CA THR A 87 1.35 18.27 7.54
C THR A 87 2.65 18.62 8.25
N GLY A 88 3.77 18.22 7.69
CA GLY A 88 5.11 18.47 8.21
C GLY A 88 6.13 17.46 7.71
N ASN A 89 7.38 17.74 7.95
CA ASN A 89 8.48 16.89 7.52
C ASN A 89 8.53 15.58 8.31
N ALA A 90 9.02 14.54 7.65
CA ALA A 90 9.23 13.25 8.27
C ALA A 90 10.34 13.32 9.33
N SER A 91 10.19 12.47 10.32
CA SER A 91 11.18 12.21 11.36
C SER A 91 11.83 10.85 11.16
N ASP A 92 13.01 10.68 11.72
CA ASP A 92 13.68 9.39 11.77
C ASP A 92 12.90 8.42 12.65
N PHE A 93 12.73 7.19 12.16
CA PHE A 93 12.07 6.10 12.89
C PHE A 93 13.10 5.09 13.40
N GLY A 94 14.13 4.79 12.62
CA GLY A 94 15.14 3.76 12.83
C GLY A 94 15.62 3.18 11.49
N ASP A 95 16.15 1.97 11.51
CA ASP A 95 16.75 1.32 10.35
C ASP A 95 16.16 -0.07 10.06
N LEU A 96 16.09 -0.45 8.78
CA LEU A 96 15.89 -1.84 8.33
C LEU A 96 17.09 -2.70 8.72
N VAL A 97 16.91 -4.01 8.73
CA VAL A 97 17.99 -4.98 9.01
C VAL A 97 19.16 -4.84 8.03
N ALA A 98 18.88 -4.51 6.77
CA ALA A 98 19.89 -4.17 5.77
C ALA A 98 19.36 -3.11 4.79
N THR A 99 20.25 -2.56 3.95
CA THR A 99 19.86 -1.63 2.88
C THR A 99 18.87 -2.30 1.92
N GLN A 100 17.80 -1.60 1.55
CA GLN A 100 16.73 -2.18 0.74
C GLN A 100 16.05 -1.12 -0.13
N THR A 101 15.78 -1.46 -1.40
CA THR A 101 14.95 -0.66 -2.32
C THR A 101 14.06 -1.56 -3.15
N ALA A 102 13.02 -1.03 -3.76
CA ALA A 102 12.06 -1.77 -4.57
C ALA A 102 11.40 -2.97 -3.83
N ALA A 103 11.22 -2.83 -2.52
CA ALA A 103 10.52 -3.80 -1.68
C ALA A 103 9.00 -3.54 -1.67
N GLY A 104 8.21 -4.53 -1.28
CA GLY A 104 6.79 -4.39 -0.99
C GLY A 104 6.54 -4.09 0.49
N GLY A 105 5.64 -3.14 0.81
CA GLY A 105 5.29 -2.79 2.18
C GLY A 105 3.81 -2.93 2.47
N CYS A 106 3.47 -3.48 3.65
CA CYS A 106 2.10 -3.58 4.16
C CYS A 106 2.08 -3.58 5.69
N SER A 107 0.90 -3.53 6.28
CA SER A 107 0.75 -3.53 7.74
C SER A 107 -0.59 -4.11 8.21
N ASP A 108 -0.65 -4.49 9.50
CA ASP A 108 -1.88 -4.80 10.22
C ASP A 108 -2.35 -3.65 11.13
N GLY A 109 -1.74 -2.46 10.98
CA GLY A 109 -1.96 -1.31 11.85
C GLY A 109 -1.03 -1.27 13.07
N SER A 110 -0.50 -2.40 13.51
CA SER A 110 0.46 -2.51 14.63
C SER A 110 1.87 -2.80 14.15
N ARG A 111 2.01 -3.71 13.19
CA ARG A 111 3.26 -4.08 12.55
C ARG A 111 3.30 -3.58 11.11
N GLY A 112 4.42 -2.97 10.73
CA GLY A 112 4.77 -2.71 9.35
C GLY A 112 5.73 -3.78 8.85
N LEU A 113 5.50 -4.27 7.64
CA LEU A 113 6.36 -5.23 6.95
C LEU A 113 7.02 -4.58 5.74
N SER A 114 8.27 -4.98 5.47
CA SER A 114 8.99 -4.68 4.23
C SER A 114 9.57 -5.97 3.68
N GLY A 115 9.09 -6.44 2.54
CA GLY A 115 9.46 -7.74 2.00
C GLY A 115 10.11 -7.71 0.62
N GLY A 116 11.11 -8.57 0.40
CA GLY A 116 11.86 -8.66 -0.84
C GLY A 116 12.68 -7.41 -1.15
N GLY A 117 12.82 -7.09 -2.42
CA GLY A 117 13.56 -5.90 -2.85
C GLY A 117 14.97 -6.19 -3.35
N TYR A 118 15.71 -5.10 -3.54
CA TYR A 118 17.11 -5.09 -3.95
C TYR A 118 17.99 -4.63 -2.79
N GLU A 119 19.05 -5.37 -2.51
CA GLU A 119 20.08 -5.03 -1.52
C GLU A 119 21.40 -4.68 -2.23
N SER A 120 22.13 -3.67 -1.73
CA SER A 120 23.45 -3.37 -2.24
C SER A 120 24.50 -4.27 -1.63
N GLY A 121 25.44 -4.76 -2.45
CA GLY A 121 26.67 -5.43 -2.00
C GLY A 121 26.67 -6.96 -2.05
N GLY A 122 25.64 -7.62 -2.56
CA GLY A 122 25.60 -9.07 -2.73
C GLY A 122 25.09 -9.51 -4.10
N SER A 123 25.53 -10.67 -4.61
CA SER A 123 24.90 -11.34 -5.74
C SER A 123 24.19 -12.59 -5.21
N PRO A 124 22.91 -12.81 -5.51
CA PRO A 124 22.06 -12.10 -6.47
C PRO A 124 21.34 -10.89 -5.83
N TYR A 125 21.72 -9.71 -5.98
CA TYR A 125 21.21 -8.41 -5.50
C TYR A 125 19.71 -8.31 -5.10
N ARG A 126 18.97 -9.41 -5.10
CA ARG A 126 17.56 -9.54 -4.69
C ARG A 126 17.49 -10.38 -3.42
N THR A 127 16.62 -9.98 -2.53
CA THR A 127 16.38 -10.69 -1.27
C THR A 127 14.97 -11.29 -1.25
N ASP A 128 14.80 -12.33 -0.47
CA ASP A 128 13.51 -12.88 -0.04
C ASP A 128 13.18 -12.46 1.38
N ARG A 129 14.09 -11.75 2.09
CA ARG A 129 13.89 -11.34 3.47
C ARG A 129 12.66 -10.46 3.61
N ILE A 130 11.92 -10.67 4.69
CA ILE A 130 10.86 -9.81 5.17
C ILE A 130 11.33 -9.22 6.50
N ASP A 131 11.41 -7.90 6.60
CA ASP A 131 11.66 -7.17 7.83
C ASP A 131 10.33 -6.70 8.44
N TYR A 132 10.26 -6.58 9.77
CA TYR A 132 9.12 -5.98 10.44
C TYR A 132 9.52 -4.97 11.50
N LEU A 133 8.62 -4.03 11.76
CA LEU A 133 8.73 -3.04 12.83
C LEU A 133 7.40 -2.92 13.58
N THR A 134 7.46 -2.40 14.81
CA THR A 134 6.26 -2.03 15.59
C THR A 134 5.97 -0.55 15.34
N ILE A 135 4.89 -0.22 14.65
CA ILE A 135 4.61 1.13 14.15
C ILE A 135 4.48 2.17 15.28
N ALA A 136 3.94 1.76 16.44
CA ALA A 136 3.73 2.66 17.58
C ALA A 136 5.03 3.19 18.19
N ASN A 137 6.13 2.44 18.10
CA ASN A 137 7.40 2.76 18.75
C ASN A 137 8.51 2.89 17.73
N THR A 138 9.22 4.03 17.73
CA THR A 138 10.43 4.20 16.92
C THR A 138 11.51 3.21 17.33
N GLY A 139 12.26 2.70 16.36
CA GLY A 139 13.32 1.73 16.55
C GLY A 139 13.61 0.95 15.28
N ASN A 140 14.64 0.14 15.32
CA ASN A 140 15.07 -0.64 14.17
C ASN A 140 14.11 -1.80 13.90
N ALA A 141 13.99 -2.16 12.62
CA ALA A 141 13.29 -3.35 12.20
C ALA A 141 14.01 -4.64 12.65
N SER A 142 13.25 -5.70 12.70
CA SER A 142 13.73 -7.05 12.99
C SER A 142 13.37 -7.99 11.84
N ASP A 143 14.06 -9.11 11.74
CA ASP A 143 13.74 -10.16 10.78
C ASP A 143 12.37 -10.79 11.10
N PHE A 144 11.54 -10.92 10.06
CA PHE A 144 10.22 -11.56 10.14
C PHE A 144 10.25 -12.98 9.59
N GLY A 145 11.01 -13.23 8.53
CA GLY A 145 11.08 -14.46 7.75
C GLY A 145 11.33 -14.16 6.28
N ASN A 146 10.98 -15.10 5.40
CA ASN A 146 11.30 -14.99 3.98
C ASN A 146 10.07 -15.20 3.08
N LEU A 147 10.09 -14.57 1.91
CA LEU A 147 9.23 -14.88 0.77
C LEU A 147 9.57 -16.28 0.23
N THR A 148 8.70 -16.86 -0.59
CA THR A 148 8.98 -18.14 -1.24
C THR A 148 10.09 -18.03 -2.29
N GLN A 149 10.33 -16.83 -2.82
CA GLN A 149 11.41 -16.55 -3.78
C GLN A 149 11.93 -15.11 -3.64
N SER A 150 13.24 -14.93 -3.88
CA SER A 150 13.89 -13.61 -3.94
C SER A 150 13.39 -12.81 -5.13
N ARG A 151 12.74 -11.65 -4.89
CA ARG A 151 12.18 -10.80 -5.93
C ARG A 151 12.03 -9.35 -5.46
N LYS A 152 11.87 -8.43 -6.40
CA LYS A 152 11.71 -6.99 -6.17
C LYS A 152 10.56 -6.41 -6.96
N SER A 153 10.19 -5.17 -6.69
CA SER A 153 9.16 -4.43 -7.45
C SER A 153 7.79 -5.09 -7.43
N MET A 154 7.43 -5.66 -6.29
CA MET A 154 6.17 -6.34 -6.02
C MET A 154 5.09 -5.36 -5.59
N GLY A 155 3.81 -5.73 -5.84
CA GLY A 155 2.68 -5.17 -5.11
C GLY A 155 2.55 -5.82 -3.74
N CYS A 156 2.21 -5.03 -2.73
CA CYS A 156 1.99 -5.54 -1.39
C CYS A 156 0.78 -4.88 -0.74
N LEU A 157 -0.09 -5.68 -0.15
CA LEU A 157 -1.30 -5.22 0.54
C LEU A 157 -1.59 -6.08 1.77
N SER A 158 -2.49 -5.60 2.62
CA SER A 158 -2.92 -6.35 3.81
C SER A 158 -4.41 -6.15 4.09
N ASP A 159 -5.05 -7.17 4.65
CA ASP A 159 -6.39 -7.11 5.22
C ASP A 159 -6.39 -6.90 6.74
N GLY A 160 -5.23 -6.54 7.31
CA GLY A 160 -5.02 -6.44 8.75
C GLY A 160 -4.65 -7.77 9.42
N SER A 161 -4.72 -8.87 8.71
CA SER A 161 -4.37 -10.22 9.19
C SER A 161 -3.30 -10.86 8.32
N ARG A 162 -3.51 -10.83 7.00
CA ARG A 162 -2.59 -11.33 5.99
C ARG A 162 -1.88 -10.18 5.31
N GLY A 163 -0.57 -10.26 5.23
CA GLY A 163 0.25 -9.47 4.31
C GLY A 163 0.47 -10.27 3.03
N VAL A 164 0.10 -9.71 1.88
CA VAL A 164 0.17 -10.37 0.57
C VAL A 164 1.20 -9.67 -0.29
N PHE A 165 2.08 -10.43 -0.92
CA PHE A 165 3.14 -9.98 -1.82
C PHE A 165 2.92 -10.59 -3.21
N ALA A 166 2.71 -9.77 -4.24
CA ALA A 166 2.29 -10.24 -5.55
C ALA A 166 3.24 -9.82 -6.67
N GLY A 167 3.55 -10.76 -7.58
CA GLY A 167 4.39 -10.56 -8.74
C GLY A 167 5.83 -10.20 -8.40
N GLY A 168 6.42 -9.31 -9.19
CA GLY A 168 7.78 -8.82 -9.03
C GLY A 168 8.73 -9.32 -10.13
N GLY A 169 9.86 -8.65 -10.29
CA GLY A 169 10.79 -8.83 -11.42
C GLY A 169 12.21 -9.19 -11.01
N GLN A 170 12.90 -9.53 -11.85
CA GLN A 170 13.94 -9.62 -12.86
C GLN A 170 14.03 -11.00 -13.55
N SER A 171 13.02 -11.79 -13.50
CA SER A 171 12.73 -12.96 -14.32
C SER A 171 11.22 -13.11 -14.40
N SER A 172 10.53 -12.01 -14.12
CA SER A 172 9.07 -11.84 -14.21
C SER A 172 8.33 -13.00 -13.52
N PHE A 173 7.88 -12.78 -12.30
CA PHE A 173 7.10 -13.76 -11.56
C PHE A 173 5.61 -13.39 -11.57
N ASN A 174 4.75 -14.41 -11.63
CA ASN A 174 3.31 -14.27 -11.39
C ASN A 174 2.93 -14.69 -9.95
N ILE A 175 3.87 -15.12 -9.14
CA ILE A 175 3.66 -15.68 -7.80
C ILE A 175 2.99 -14.65 -6.88
N ILE A 176 2.03 -15.11 -6.10
CA ILE A 176 1.48 -14.37 -4.96
C ILE A 176 1.81 -15.17 -3.69
N ASP A 177 2.50 -14.53 -2.76
CA ASP A 177 2.80 -15.06 -1.44
C ASP A 177 1.98 -14.36 -0.36
N TYR A 178 1.79 -15.00 0.78
CA TYR A 178 1.22 -14.37 1.95
C TYR A 178 1.88 -14.80 3.25
N VAL A 179 1.78 -13.91 4.24
CA VAL A 179 2.17 -14.16 5.64
C VAL A 179 1.00 -13.79 6.56
N THR A 180 1.00 -14.33 7.77
CA THR A 180 0.15 -13.82 8.86
C THR A 180 0.93 -12.74 9.60
N VAL A 181 0.53 -11.47 9.48
CA VAL A 181 1.33 -10.31 9.96
C VAL A 181 1.62 -10.38 11.47
N ALA A 182 0.68 -10.90 12.26
CA ALA A 182 0.84 -11.02 13.71
C ALA A 182 1.93 -12.00 14.16
N ASN A 183 2.35 -12.95 13.31
CA ASN A 183 3.29 -14.01 13.66
C ASN A 183 4.47 -14.05 12.69
N THR A 184 5.70 -13.95 13.21
CA THR A 184 6.92 -14.11 12.40
C THR A 184 6.99 -15.51 11.78
N GLY A 185 7.47 -15.60 10.54
CA GLY A 185 7.61 -16.85 9.82
C GLY A 185 7.69 -16.62 8.30
N ASN A 186 8.02 -17.68 7.59
CA ASN A 186 8.13 -17.62 6.15
C ASN A 186 6.76 -17.52 5.46
N ALA A 187 6.74 -16.90 4.30
CA ALA A 187 5.57 -16.81 3.47
C ALA A 187 5.15 -18.18 2.92
N SER A 188 3.87 -18.30 2.67
CA SER A 188 3.25 -19.45 1.98
C SER A 188 2.71 -19.00 0.62
N ASP A 189 2.59 -19.94 -0.30
CA ASP A 189 1.96 -19.70 -1.58
C ASP A 189 0.48 -19.35 -1.42
N PHE A 190 0.06 -18.28 -2.11
CA PHE A 190 -1.33 -17.84 -2.17
C PHE A 190 -1.99 -18.24 -3.48
N GLY A 191 -1.25 -18.21 -4.58
CA GLY A 191 -1.68 -18.42 -5.96
C GLY A 191 -0.90 -17.55 -6.93
N ASP A 192 -1.48 -17.27 -8.10
CA ASP A 192 -0.80 -16.59 -9.19
C ASP A 192 -1.54 -15.35 -9.69
N MET A 193 -0.79 -14.34 -10.13
CA MET A 193 -1.26 -13.27 -11.01
C MET A 193 -1.62 -13.84 -12.39
N LEU A 194 -2.49 -13.16 -13.13
CA LEU A 194 -2.89 -13.57 -14.50
C LEU A 194 -1.73 -13.57 -15.50
N ALA A 195 -0.68 -12.82 -15.22
CA ALA A 195 0.53 -12.77 -16.03
C ALA A 195 1.74 -12.43 -15.16
N VAL A 196 2.93 -12.66 -15.67
CA VAL A 196 4.18 -12.19 -15.08
C VAL A 196 4.21 -10.66 -15.11
N VAL A 197 4.39 -10.03 -13.97
CA VAL A 197 4.31 -8.58 -13.81
C VAL A 197 5.29 -8.07 -12.78
N GLU A 198 5.80 -6.86 -13.01
CA GLU A 198 6.65 -6.14 -12.07
C GLU A 198 6.22 -4.69 -11.93
N ASN A 199 6.77 -3.97 -10.95
CA ASN A 199 6.46 -2.56 -10.70
C ASN A 199 4.98 -2.34 -10.41
N ILE A 200 4.48 -3.12 -9.47
CA ILE A 200 3.06 -3.24 -9.13
C ILE A 200 2.76 -2.32 -7.96
N SER A 201 1.72 -1.52 -8.10
CA SER A 201 1.08 -0.81 -7.00
C SER A 201 -0.16 -1.56 -6.55
N SER A 202 -0.60 -1.39 -5.30
CA SER A 202 -1.69 -2.20 -4.77
C SER A 202 -2.56 -1.43 -3.78
N ALA A 203 -3.83 -1.82 -3.70
CA ALA A 203 -4.80 -1.25 -2.80
C ALA A 203 -5.68 -2.36 -2.20
N TYR A 204 -6.21 -2.15 -0.99
CA TYR A 204 -7.09 -3.10 -0.32
C TYR A 204 -8.33 -2.41 0.25
N HIS A 205 -9.48 -3.06 0.12
CA HIS A 205 -10.69 -2.72 0.86
C HIS A 205 -11.71 -3.88 0.82
N GLY A 206 -12.41 -4.07 1.94
CA GLY A 206 -13.58 -4.95 2.02
C GLY A 206 -13.34 -6.39 1.56
N GLY A 207 -12.20 -6.98 1.91
CA GLY A 207 -11.83 -8.35 1.54
C GLY A 207 -11.19 -8.49 0.16
N ARG A 208 -11.15 -7.42 -0.66
CA ARG A 208 -10.58 -7.43 -2.00
C ARG A 208 -9.24 -6.70 -2.04
N GLY A 209 -8.20 -7.40 -2.46
CA GLY A 209 -6.90 -6.83 -2.79
C GLY A 209 -6.81 -6.56 -4.29
N VAL A 210 -6.40 -5.37 -4.69
CA VAL A 210 -6.29 -4.96 -6.08
C VAL A 210 -4.84 -4.61 -6.41
N PHE A 211 -4.39 -5.04 -7.59
CA PHE A 211 -3.05 -4.81 -8.10
C PHE A 211 -3.11 -4.06 -9.42
N TYR A 212 -2.44 -2.92 -9.47
CA TYR A 212 -2.26 -2.15 -10.70
C TYR A 212 -1.00 -2.67 -11.39
N LYS A 213 -1.18 -3.28 -12.54
CA LYS A 213 -0.15 -3.98 -13.28
C LYS A 213 0.82 -3.00 -13.93
N GLY A 214 2.13 -3.19 -13.67
CA GLY A 214 3.18 -2.69 -14.55
C GLY A 214 3.37 -3.59 -15.77
N PRO A 215 4.25 -3.21 -16.73
CA PRO A 215 4.53 -4.02 -17.91
C PRO A 215 5.29 -5.29 -17.49
N GLY A 216 4.72 -6.46 -17.76
CA GLY A 216 5.39 -7.74 -17.57
C GLY A 216 5.97 -8.33 -18.86
N ASP A 217 5.45 -7.90 -20.00
CA ASP A 217 5.74 -8.42 -21.33
C ASP A 217 6.42 -7.38 -22.27
N GLY A 218 6.85 -6.25 -21.72
CA GLY A 218 7.43 -5.15 -22.50
C GLY A 218 6.40 -4.36 -23.31
N ASN A 219 5.11 -4.69 -23.19
CA ASN A 219 4.05 -3.94 -23.87
C ASN A 219 3.52 -2.82 -22.94
N TYR A 220 3.94 -1.60 -23.21
CA TYR A 220 3.60 -0.39 -22.45
C TYR A 220 2.29 0.28 -22.90
N THR A 221 1.38 -0.44 -23.54
CA THR A 221 0.20 0.18 -24.16
C THR A 221 -1.09 0.08 -23.34
N GLN A 222 -1.18 -0.82 -22.37
CA GLN A 222 -2.35 -0.97 -21.51
C GLN A 222 -1.96 -1.40 -20.08
N GLY A 223 -2.47 -0.71 -19.08
CA GLY A 223 -2.33 -1.06 -17.69
C GLY A 223 -3.50 -1.89 -17.20
N GLY A 224 -3.33 -3.20 -17.04
CA GLY A 224 -4.35 -4.06 -16.47
C GLY A 224 -4.45 -3.91 -14.95
N ILE A 225 -5.65 -4.05 -14.41
CA ILE A 225 -5.91 -4.12 -12.99
C ILE A 225 -6.39 -5.53 -12.68
N GLN A 226 -5.82 -6.16 -11.66
CA GLN A 226 -6.18 -7.51 -11.22
C GLN A 226 -6.59 -7.49 -9.76
N TYR A 227 -7.38 -8.46 -9.31
CA TYR A 227 -7.77 -8.55 -7.92
C TYR A 227 -7.77 -9.98 -7.38
N ILE A 228 -7.67 -10.07 -6.06
CA ILE A 228 -7.83 -11.30 -5.28
C ILE A 228 -8.86 -11.09 -4.16
N THR A 229 -9.40 -12.19 -3.65
CA THR A 229 -10.09 -12.21 -2.35
C THR A 229 -9.08 -12.60 -1.28
N VAL A 230 -8.65 -11.66 -0.44
CA VAL A 230 -7.50 -11.86 0.48
C VAL A 230 -7.71 -12.98 1.49
N ALA A 231 -8.95 -13.19 1.93
CA ALA A 231 -9.27 -14.24 2.90
C ALA A 231 -9.13 -15.67 2.35
N THR A 232 -9.11 -15.86 1.02
CA THR A 232 -9.10 -17.18 0.38
C THR A 232 -7.98 -17.27 -0.64
N THR A 233 -7.08 -18.25 -0.49
CA THR A 233 -6.01 -18.50 -1.46
C THR A 233 -6.57 -18.85 -2.83
N GLY A 234 -5.90 -18.42 -3.89
CA GLY A 234 -6.30 -18.64 -5.27
C GLY A 234 -5.71 -17.58 -6.20
N ASN A 235 -5.88 -17.81 -7.50
CA ASN A 235 -5.33 -16.94 -8.52
C ASN A 235 -6.09 -15.61 -8.63
N ALA A 236 -5.37 -14.59 -9.09
CA ALA A 236 -5.97 -13.29 -9.39
C ALA A 236 -6.98 -13.38 -10.52
N GLN A 237 -7.89 -12.42 -10.54
CA GLN A 237 -8.92 -12.25 -11.57
C GLN A 237 -8.79 -10.86 -12.19
N ASP A 238 -9.32 -10.71 -13.41
CA ASP A 238 -9.38 -9.43 -14.09
C ASP A 238 -10.33 -8.46 -13.38
N PHE A 239 -9.85 -7.23 -13.18
CA PHE A 239 -10.64 -6.16 -12.58
C PHE A 239 -11.04 -5.10 -13.60
N GLY A 240 -10.17 -4.78 -14.55
CA GLY A 240 -10.33 -3.72 -15.54
C GLY A 240 -8.98 -3.11 -15.91
N ASP A 241 -8.97 -1.89 -16.46
CA ASP A 241 -7.79 -1.25 -16.99
C ASP A 241 -7.57 0.18 -16.45
N THR A 242 -6.32 0.62 -16.49
CA THR A 242 -5.96 2.03 -16.43
C THR A 242 -5.87 2.59 -17.85
N PRO A 243 -6.28 3.86 -18.11
CA PRO A 243 -6.25 4.45 -19.46
C PRO A 243 -4.85 4.54 -20.08
N ALA A 244 -3.84 4.56 -19.25
CA ALA A 244 -2.43 4.50 -19.63
C ALA A 244 -1.70 3.62 -18.61
N ILE A 245 -0.49 3.19 -18.95
CA ILE A 245 0.34 2.44 -18.03
C ILE A 245 0.98 3.43 -17.08
N TYR A 246 0.78 3.20 -15.79
CA TYR A 246 1.43 3.93 -14.72
C TYR A 246 2.24 2.98 -13.83
N PRO A 247 3.21 2.21 -14.39
CA PRO A 247 4.09 1.43 -13.54
C PRO A 247 4.87 2.37 -12.63
N PHE A 248 5.25 1.87 -11.48
CA PHE A 248 6.08 2.62 -10.52
C PHE A 248 5.37 3.78 -9.79
N GLY A 249 4.05 3.88 -9.83
CA GLY A 249 3.29 4.84 -9.02
C GLY A 249 3.22 4.42 -7.57
N GLY A 250 2.97 5.38 -6.67
CA GLY A 250 2.56 5.11 -5.29
C GLY A 250 1.07 4.80 -5.22
N SER A 251 0.66 3.97 -4.27
CA SER A 251 -0.75 3.67 -4.08
C SER A 251 -1.19 3.84 -2.65
N THR A 252 -2.45 4.21 -2.49
CA THR A 252 -3.10 4.38 -1.19
C THR A 252 -4.57 3.98 -1.32
N SER A 253 -5.22 3.67 -0.22
CA SER A 253 -6.63 3.26 -0.24
C SER A 253 -7.38 3.72 1.00
N SER A 254 -8.68 3.86 0.86
CA SER A 254 -9.63 4.14 1.94
C SER A 254 -11.03 3.78 1.50
N ALA A 255 -11.88 3.40 2.44
CA ALA A 255 -13.36 3.36 2.34
C ALA A 255 -13.92 3.06 0.93
N GLY A 256 -13.39 2.05 0.25
CA GLY A 256 -13.86 1.63 -1.06
C GLY A 256 -13.11 2.20 -2.27
N ARG A 257 -12.20 3.17 -2.09
CA ARG A 257 -11.35 3.70 -3.17
C ARG A 257 -9.93 3.18 -3.07
N GLY A 258 -9.38 2.71 -4.18
CA GLY A 258 -7.95 2.54 -4.40
C GLY A 258 -7.44 3.68 -5.27
N VAL A 259 -6.39 4.36 -4.85
CA VAL A 259 -5.84 5.54 -5.53
C VAL A 259 -4.39 5.27 -5.91
N LEU A 260 -4.02 5.58 -7.13
CA LEU A 260 -2.68 5.45 -7.70
C LEU A 260 -2.19 6.84 -8.10
N GLY A 261 -1.01 7.25 -7.64
CA GLY A 261 -0.44 8.56 -7.95
C GLY A 261 0.95 8.47 -8.58
N GLY A 262 1.19 9.28 -9.61
CA GLY A 262 2.44 9.30 -10.36
C GLY A 262 2.62 8.07 -11.26
N GLY A 263 3.85 7.76 -11.59
CA GLY A 263 4.22 6.64 -12.46
C GLY A 263 4.83 7.08 -13.79
N ASN A 264 4.98 6.14 -14.70
CA ASN A 264 5.61 6.36 -16.00
C ASN A 264 4.60 6.20 -17.12
N HIS A 265 4.53 7.15 -18.06
CA HIS A 265 3.63 7.13 -19.23
C HIS A 265 4.03 6.12 -20.32
N GLY A 266 5.09 5.35 -20.13
CA GLY A 266 5.60 4.48 -21.20
C GLY A 266 6.28 5.24 -22.34
N ASN A 267 6.72 4.52 -23.30
CA ASN A 267 7.71 4.82 -24.30
C ASN A 267 7.33 5.92 -25.33
N SER A 268 7.21 7.17 -24.91
CA SER A 268 7.19 8.29 -25.84
C SER A 268 8.52 9.03 -25.79
N ALA A 269 9.41 8.71 -26.72
CA ALA A 269 10.67 9.44 -26.93
C ALA A 269 10.44 10.92 -27.32
N THR A 270 9.19 11.34 -27.47
CA THR A 270 8.79 12.66 -27.98
C THR A 270 8.16 13.55 -26.91
N ASP A 271 7.89 13.05 -25.69
CA ASP A 271 7.24 13.82 -24.65
C ASP A 271 7.94 13.62 -23.30
N PRO A 272 9.05 14.33 -23.01
CA PRO A 272 9.62 14.38 -21.68
C PRO A 272 8.77 15.32 -20.80
N PRO A 273 8.51 14.93 -19.55
CA PRO A 273 9.14 13.82 -18.87
C PRO A 273 8.30 12.54 -18.99
N TYR A 274 8.94 11.36 -19.13
CA TYR A 274 8.34 10.02 -19.00
C TYR A 274 7.61 9.80 -17.66
N MET A 275 7.57 10.80 -16.83
CA MET A 275 7.01 10.81 -15.49
C MET A 275 5.62 11.44 -15.50
N SER A 276 4.72 10.91 -14.71
CA SER A 276 3.38 11.45 -14.53
C SER A 276 3.21 12.15 -13.19
N ASP A 277 2.37 13.16 -13.17
CA ASP A 277 1.76 13.71 -11.96
C ASP A 277 0.29 13.26 -11.80
N ASP A 278 -0.24 12.49 -12.74
CA ASP A 278 -1.62 12.01 -12.69
C ASP A 278 -1.92 11.21 -11.43
N ILE A 279 -3.10 11.43 -10.89
CA ILE A 279 -3.69 10.57 -9.86
C ILE A 279 -4.94 9.91 -10.46
N LYS A 280 -5.01 8.58 -10.38
CA LYS A 280 -6.16 7.78 -10.83
C LYS A 280 -6.77 7.03 -9.65
N TYR A 281 -8.07 6.71 -9.75
CA TYR A 281 -8.75 5.93 -8.72
C TYR A 281 -9.68 4.88 -9.31
N ILE A 282 -9.96 3.86 -8.50
CA ILE A 282 -11.00 2.84 -8.73
C ILE A 282 -11.93 2.77 -7.53
N THR A 283 -13.11 2.23 -7.75
CA THR A 283 -13.99 1.77 -6.65
C THR A 283 -13.74 0.27 -6.45
N ILE A 284 -13.06 -0.10 -5.36
CA ILE A 284 -12.55 -1.48 -5.15
C ILE A 284 -13.67 -2.53 -5.15
N ALA A 285 -14.87 -2.17 -4.68
CA ALA A 285 -16.01 -3.10 -4.62
C ALA A 285 -16.50 -3.56 -6.01
N ASN A 286 -16.32 -2.75 -7.04
CA ASN A 286 -16.85 -3.00 -8.38
C ASN A 286 -15.73 -3.06 -9.40
N THR A 287 -15.66 -4.12 -10.18
CA THR A 287 -14.74 -4.23 -11.32
C THR A 287 -15.02 -3.14 -12.35
N GLY A 288 -13.98 -2.63 -12.98
CA GLY A 288 -14.07 -1.57 -13.98
C GLY A 288 -12.77 -0.79 -14.11
N ASN A 289 -12.74 0.10 -15.08
CA ASN A 289 -11.56 0.91 -15.38
C ASN A 289 -11.36 2.03 -14.36
N SER A 290 -10.12 2.47 -14.23
CA SER A 290 -9.80 3.62 -13.38
C SER A 290 -10.33 4.94 -13.97
N SER A 291 -10.59 5.88 -13.09
CA SER A 291 -11.03 7.23 -13.41
C SER A 291 -10.01 8.26 -12.95
N ASP A 292 -10.10 9.46 -13.51
CA ASP A 292 -9.26 10.57 -13.11
C ASP A 292 -9.61 11.07 -11.71
N PHE A 293 -8.57 11.31 -10.90
CA PHE A 293 -8.71 11.86 -9.55
C PHE A 293 -8.20 13.31 -9.47
N GLY A 294 -7.09 13.62 -10.13
CA GLY A 294 -6.38 14.90 -10.10
C GLY A 294 -4.88 14.70 -10.33
N ASN A 295 -4.06 15.62 -9.83
CA ASN A 295 -2.61 15.61 -10.07
C ASN A 295 -1.81 15.76 -8.76
N LEU A 296 -0.62 15.15 -8.71
CA LEU A 296 0.41 15.42 -7.71
C LEU A 296 0.99 16.82 -7.89
N THR A 297 1.73 17.32 -6.90
CA THR A 297 2.39 18.62 -6.98
C THR A 297 3.62 18.60 -7.90
N VAL A 298 4.21 17.41 -8.12
CA VAL A 298 5.37 17.20 -9.00
C VAL A 298 5.24 15.90 -9.79
N TYR A 299 5.80 15.89 -10.99
CA TYR A 299 5.94 14.68 -11.81
C TYR A 299 6.88 13.71 -11.13
N ARG A 300 6.48 12.44 -10.95
CA ARG A 300 7.33 11.44 -10.32
C ARG A 300 6.94 10.00 -10.66
N TYR A 301 7.90 9.10 -10.58
CA TYR A 301 7.70 7.68 -10.51
C TYR A 301 8.52 7.08 -9.37
N TYR A 302 8.36 5.83 -9.02
CA TYR A 302 8.99 5.18 -7.88
C TYR A 302 8.74 5.90 -6.55
N CYS A 303 7.53 6.39 -6.34
CA CYS A 303 7.09 6.90 -5.04
C CYS A 303 6.35 5.84 -4.23
N ALA A 304 6.26 6.04 -2.93
CA ALA A 304 5.50 5.19 -2.02
C ALA A 304 4.21 5.86 -1.60
N GLY A 305 3.16 5.07 -1.36
CA GLY A 305 1.88 5.56 -0.84
C GLY A 305 1.54 4.99 0.53
N SER A 306 0.86 5.76 1.36
CA SER A 306 0.35 5.38 2.68
C SER A 306 -0.94 6.14 2.98
N SER A 307 -1.72 5.73 3.99
CA SER A 307 -3.03 6.32 4.29
C SER A 307 -3.43 6.15 5.76
N ASP A 308 -4.20 7.10 6.29
CA ASP A 308 -4.89 6.98 7.58
C ASP A 308 -6.38 6.67 7.41
N GLY A 309 -6.79 6.24 6.22
CA GLY A 309 -8.19 5.97 5.89
C GLY A 309 -8.97 7.20 5.41
N SER A 310 -8.48 8.41 5.63
CA SER A 310 -9.06 9.69 5.19
C SER A 310 -8.15 10.40 4.21
N ARG A 311 -6.91 10.52 4.60
CA ARG A 311 -5.84 11.18 3.85
C ARG A 311 -4.90 10.14 3.27
N GLY A 312 -4.63 10.23 1.98
CA GLY A 312 -3.58 9.49 1.29
C GLY A 312 -2.35 10.36 1.12
N ILE A 313 -1.18 9.81 1.35
CA ILE A 313 0.09 10.49 1.15
C ILE A 313 0.95 9.75 0.12
N PHE A 314 1.75 10.51 -0.64
CA PHE A 314 2.69 9.99 -1.63
C PHE A 314 4.06 10.60 -1.37
N GLY A 315 5.07 9.78 -1.08
CA GLY A 315 6.39 10.27 -0.64
C GLY A 315 7.54 9.80 -1.51
N GLY A 316 8.51 10.69 -1.74
CA GLY A 316 9.73 10.43 -2.48
C GLY A 316 9.50 10.17 -3.96
N GLY A 317 10.40 9.43 -4.58
CA GLY A 317 10.40 9.09 -5.99
C GLY A 317 11.54 9.74 -6.78
N TYR A 318 11.57 9.44 -8.07
CA TYR A 318 12.41 10.12 -9.04
C TYR A 318 11.53 11.06 -9.84
N GLY A 319 11.82 12.35 -9.82
CA GLY A 319 10.93 13.33 -10.41
C GLY A 319 11.47 14.75 -10.34
N GLY A 320 10.57 15.70 -10.41
CA GLY A 320 10.85 17.13 -10.39
C GLY A 320 9.71 17.95 -10.95
N VAL A 321 9.90 19.24 -11.07
CA VAL A 321 8.97 20.14 -11.76
C VAL A 321 9.22 20.15 -13.25
N ALA A 322 8.19 20.42 -14.03
CA ALA A 322 8.29 20.50 -15.50
C ALA A 322 9.44 21.40 -15.94
N ASN A 323 10.19 20.96 -16.96
CA ASN A 323 11.32 21.67 -17.55
C ASN A 323 12.56 21.84 -16.65
N GLN A 324 12.68 21.08 -15.57
CA GLN A 324 13.89 21.01 -14.76
C GLN A 324 14.52 19.61 -14.82
N SER A 325 15.80 19.52 -14.45
CA SER A 325 16.48 18.22 -14.38
C SER A 325 15.79 17.33 -13.35
N ALA A 326 15.37 16.13 -13.76
CA ALA A 326 14.82 15.14 -12.85
C ALA A 326 15.90 14.58 -11.92
N GLY A 327 15.51 14.27 -10.71
CA GLY A 327 16.37 13.68 -9.68
C GLY A 327 15.55 12.96 -8.63
N ARG A 328 16.20 12.40 -7.63
CA ARG A 328 15.51 11.86 -6.47
C ARG A 328 14.98 13.00 -5.63
N ILE A 329 13.76 12.85 -5.16
CA ILE A 329 13.05 13.87 -4.40
C ILE A 329 12.69 13.37 -3.00
N ASN A 330 12.49 14.30 -2.08
CA ASN A 330 12.00 14.04 -0.72
C ASN A 330 10.56 14.50 -0.52
N THR A 331 9.95 15.16 -1.48
CA THR A 331 8.60 15.72 -1.39
C THR A 331 7.56 14.65 -1.01
N ILE A 332 6.72 14.98 -0.05
CA ILE A 332 5.52 14.23 0.29
C ILE A 332 4.31 15.06 -0.11
N ASP A 333 3.42 14.48 -0.92
CA ASP A 333 2.13 15.06 -1.25
C ASP A 333 1.00 14.37 -0.49
N TYR A 334 -0.13 15.05 -0.31
CA TYR A 334 -1.33 14.43 0.24
C TYR A 334 -2.60 14.78 -0.54
N ILE A 335 -3.57 13.88 -0.42
CA ILE A 335 -4.94 14.03 -0.93
C ILE A 335 -5.95 13.70 0.16
N THR A 336 -7.18 14.19 0.01
CA THR A 336 -8.34 13.67 0.73
C THR A 336 -8.99 12.59 -0.13
N ILE A 337 -8.89 11.31 0.24
CA ILE A 337 -9.26 10.18 -0.64
C ILE A 337 -10.73 10.20 -1.05
N ALA A 338 -11.62 10.71 -0.20
CA ALA A 338 -13.06 10.77 -0.48
C ALA A 338 -13.43 11.74 -1.62
N ASN A 339 -12.60 12.75 -1.89
CA ASN A 339 -12.90 13.81 -2.85
C ASN A 339 -11.81 13.89 -3.93
N THR A 340 -12.22 13.84 -5.19
CA THR A 340 -11.31 14.07 -6.32
C THR A 340 -10.76 15.49 -6.31
N GLY A 341 -9.51 15.65 -6.67
CA GLY A 341 -8.83 16.94 -6.73
C GLY A 341 -7.32 16.77 -6.70
N ASN A 342 -6.61 17.86 -6.92
CA ASN A 342 -5.15 17.85 -6.92
C ASN A 342 -4.60 17.66 -5.50
N ALA A 343 -3.44 17.03 -5.43
CA ALA A 343 -2.69 16.89 -4.20
C ALA A 343 -2.15 18.25 -3.71
N THR A 344 -1.87 18.31 -2.45
CA THR A 344 -1.25 19.45 -1.78
C THR A 344 0.06 18.99 -1.15
N ASP A 345 1.02 19.89 -1.05
CA ASP A 345 2.27 19.62 -0.36
C ASP A 345 2.02 19.26 1.11
N PHE A 346 2.64 18.18 1.56
CA PHE A 346 2.57 17.70 2.94
C PHE A 346 3.82 18.08 3.74
N GLY A 347 4.99 18.05 3.09
CA GLY A 347 6.32 18.22 3.67
C GLY A 347 7.32 17.27 3.00
N ASP A 348 8.41 16.98 3.67
CA ASP A 348 9.55 16.25 3.10
C ASP A 348 9.91 14.99 3.88
N LEU A 349 10.40 13.96 3.18
CA LEU A 349 11.14 12.84 3.77
C LEU A 349 12.47 13.32 4.35
N THR A 350 13.06 12.54 5.24
CA THR A 350 14.38 12.81 5.81
C THR A 350 15.51 12.79 4.79
N GLN A 351 15.30 12.12 3.65
CA GLN A 351 16.26 11.97 2.55
C GLN A 351 15.54 11.93 1.21
N SER A 352 16.16 12.51 0.16
CA SER A 352 15.72 12.31 -1.22
C SER A 352 15.99 10.86 -1.64
N LYS A 353 14.96 10.14 -2.06
CA LYS A 353 15.04 8.71 -2.40
C LYS A 353 14.00 8.24 -3.40
N GLU A 354 14.37 7.26 -4.22
CA GLU A 354 13.50 6.57 -5.18
C GLU A 354 13.54 5.05 -5.00
N GLY A 355 12.82 4.36 -5.87
CA GLY A 355 12.70 2.90 -5.88
C GLY A 355 11.66 2.52 -4.86
N PRO A 356 10.43 2.12 -5.30
CA PRO A 356 9.30 2.22 -4.39
C PRO A 356 9.75 1.89 -2.97
N PRO A 357 10.03 2.92 -2.16
CA PRO A 357 10.32 2.64 -0.76
C PRO A 357 9.07 1.94 -0.27
N SER A 358 9.20 0.77 0.34
CA SER A 358 8.05 0.12 0.93
C SER A 358 7.40 1.10 1.90
N ALA A 359 6.08 1.23 1.82
CA ALA A 359 5.33 2.09 2.73
C ALA A 359 4.21 1.30 3.39
N CYS A 360 3.94 1.63 4.61
CA CYS A 360 2.82 1.08 5.36
C CYS A 360 2.26 2.15 6.29
N SER A 361 1.08 1.93 6.82
CA SER A 361 0.44 2.83 7.78
C SER A 361 -0.07 2.07 8.99
N GLY A 362 -0.11 2.75 10.11
CA GLY A 362 -0.57 2.18 11.36
C GLY A 362 -0.61 3.22 12.50
N THR A 363 -1.11 2.82 13.66
CA THR A 363 -1.26 3.67 14.85
C THR A 363 0.05 4.12 15.45
#